data_b97dcac4b11d82f8593c55176593fdea
#
_entry.id   b97dcac4b11d82f8593c55176593fdea
#
_cell.length_a   1.000
_cell.length_b   1.000
_cell.length_c   1.000
_cell.angle_alpha   90.00
_cell.angle_beta   90.00
_cell.angle_gamma   90.00
#
_symmetry.space_group_name_H-M   'P 1'
#
loop_
_entity.id
_entity.type
_entity.pdbx_description
1 polymer ?
#
loop_
_entity_poly.entity_id
_entity_poly.type
_entity_poly.pdbx_seq_one_letter_code
_entity_poly.pdbx_strand_id
1 'polypeptide(L)'
;MKENEVILKRQSTRIFFKNGDTDFFFNWLLGIGEVFGFSHGELYYLAQKLGKSSKPDDWKNVFLSHGNYLEQKVSNSDMSEQTKAQYYLAQTYSLRSAIQFINPFSDKYLSTVHQMERAFSDAIHSLGAPVEKLTITYQDSYLPGYYLHSGNNCPTLIMVGGGDTYREDLFYFAGYPGWMRSYNVLMVDLPGQGTNPGRGLTFDVNAAIPISLCIDWLEGRNPELNDLAIYGVSGGGYFTAQAAEEDPRIHAWIASTPIYDVAEIFRKEFGSSLKTPSWLMNAILKLAGNLNESANLNLKKYAWQFGTSDFKSAIDEVFSRAKVVDYQKILCPCLFIMGEGESAELQHQTRAIYKALKSKNPQTRLQIFEEESGADAHCQVNNLRLAHNTVFDWLDTLFEWNQKGIN
;
A
#
# COMPACT_ATOMS: atom_id res chain seq x y z
N MET A 1 -12.40 -15.01 26.95
CA MET A 1 -12.84 -14.71 25.58
C MET A 1 -11.59 -14.49 24.77
N LYS A 2 -11.30 -15.35 23.79
CA LYS A 2 -10.13 -15.20 22.92
C LYS A 2 -10.37 -13.99 22.00
N GLU A 3 -9.45 -13.05 22.00
CA GLU A 3 -9.45 -11.84 21.20
C GLU A 3 -9.20 -12.17 19.71
N ASN A 4 -10.24 -12.59 19.01
CA ASN A 4 -10.23 -12.66 17.52
C ASN A 4 -10.85 -11.38 16.98
N GLU A 5 -10.08 -10.29 17.03
CA GLU A 5 -10.56 -8.95 16.66
C GLU A 5 -9.98 -8.42 15.33
N VAL A 6 -9.25 -9.24 14.59
CA VAL A 6 -8.65 -8.85 13.31
C VAL A 6 -9.16 -9.74 12.19
N ILE A 7 -9.39 -9.16 11.02
CA ILE A 7 -9.76 -9.92 9.80
C ILE A 7 -8.56 -10.74 9.32
N LEU A 8 -7.36 -10.15 9.35
CA LEU A 8 -6.10 -10.78 8.99
C LEU A 8 -5.04 -10.48 10.06
N LYS A 9 -4.22 -11.46 10.45
CA LYS A 9 -3.04 -11.20 11.28
C LYS A 9 -2.05 -10.36 10.49
N ARG A 10 -1.64 -9.19 11.02
CA ARG A 10 -0.77 -8.22 10.36
C ARG A 10 0.45 -7.79 11.17
N GLN A 11 0.56 -8.20 12.43
CA GLN A 11 1.68 -7.88 13.34
C GLN A 11 1.74 -8.87 14.50
N SER A 12 2.90 -8.99 15.12
CA SER A 12 3.10 -9.89 16.26
C SER A 12 2.61 -9.29 17.58
N THR A 13 2.96 -8.02 17.83
CA THR A 13 2.66 -7.32 19.08
C THR A 13 1.72 -6.14 18.88
N ARG A 14 1.01 -5.78 19.95
CA ARG A 14 0.21 -4.55 20.03
C ARG A 14 0.96 -3.47 20.77
N ILE A 15 0.86 -2.24 20.27
CA ILE A 15 1.57 -1.09 20.81
C ILE A 15 0.69 -0.30 21.79
N PHE A 16 -0.54 0.05 21.38
CA PHE A 16 -1.37 0.97 22.13
C PHE A 16 -2.86 0.60 22.18
N PHE A 17 -3.50 0.36 21.03
CA PHE A 17 -4.95 0.17 20.94
C PHE A 17 -5.36 -1.28 21.19
N LYS A 18 -6.54 -1.47 21.81
CA LYS A 18 -7.10 -2.80 22.08
C LYS A 18 -7.58 -3.48 20.80
N ASN A 19 -8.15 -2.73 19.85
CA ASN A 19 -8.54 -3.25 18.55
C ASN A 19 -7.31 -3.43 17.68
N GLY A 20 -7.11 -4.63 17.12
CA GLY A 20 -5.91 -4.97 16.36
C GLY A 20 -5.76 -4.23 15.05
N ASP A 21 -6.86 -3.97 14.33
CA ASP A 21 -6.80 -3.18 13.08
C ASP A 21 -6.43 -1.72 13.38
N THR A 22 -7.04 -1.13 14.42
CA THR A 22 -6.71 0.24 14.85
C THR A 22 -5.24 0.34 15.29
N ASP A 23 -4.74 -0.67 16.00
CA ASP A 23 -3.35 -0.70 16.46
C ASP A 23 -2.37 -0.87 15.30
N PHE A 24 -2.71 -1.70 14.31
CA PHE A 24 -1.93 -1.85 13.08
C PHE A 24 -1.83 -0.53 12.29
N PHE A 25 -2.94 0.20 12.12
CA PHE A 25 -2.90 1.51 11.47
C PHE A 25 -2.12 2.56 12.28
N PHE A 26 -2.16 2.50 13.60
CA PHE A 26 -1.33 3.35 14.44
C PHE A 26 0.17 3.03 14.26
N ASN A 27 0.51 1.75 14.19
CA ASN A 27 1.86 1.29 13.94
C ASN A 27 2.38 1.76 12.57
N TRP A 28 1.50 1.71 11.55
CA TRP A 28 1.81 2.29 10.23
C TRP A 28 2.11 3.79 10.29
N LEU A 29 1.34 4.56 11.06
CA LEU A 29 1.62 5.99 11.24
C LEU A 29 2.96 6.26 11.94
N LEU A 30 3.35 5.42 12.88
CA LEU A 30 4.68 5.51 13.51
C LEU A 30 5.79 5.28 12.48
N GLY A 31 5.67 4.27 11.62
CA GLY A 31 6.64 4.00 10.57
C GLY A 31 6.72 5.11 9.50
N ILE A 32 5.58 5.72 9.14
CA ILE A 32 5.57 6.91 8.28
C ILE A 32 6.31 8.07 8.93
N GLY A 33 6.10 8.29 10.22
CA GLY A 33 6.77 9.34 10.99
C GLY A 33 8.30 9.20 11.03
N GLU A 34 8.83 7.98 10.89
CA GLU A 34 10.26 7.74 10.78
C GLU A 34 10.86 8.21 9.43
N VAL A 35 10.05 8.23 8.39
CA VAL A 35 10.52 8.61 7.05
C VAL A 35 10.51 10.11 6.90
N PHE A 36 9.33 10.74 7.02
CA PHE A 36 9.19 12.19 6.92
C PHE A 36 7.76 12.64 7.23
N GLY A 37 7.60 13.76 7.91
CA GLY A 37 6.31 14.44 8.06
C GLY A 37 5.72 14.33 9.47
N PHE A 38 5.17 13.20 9.84
CA PHE A 38 4.53 13.03 11.15
C PHE A 38 5.56 12.89 12.29
N SER A 39 5.38 13.68 13.35
CA SER A 39 6.18 13.53 14.57
C SER A 39 5.61 12.43 15.46
N HIS A 40 6.46 11.59 16.06
CA HIS A 40 6.04 10.61 17.06
C HIS A 40 5.35 11.28 18.28
N GLY A 41 5.80 12.49 18.67
CA GLY A 41 5.17 13.26 19.73
C GLY A 41 3.72 13.64 19.43
N GLU A 42 3.44 14.04 18.20
CA GLU A 42 2.07 14.32 17.73
C GLU A 42 1.22 13.05 17.72
N LEU A 43 1.76 11.93 17.22
CA LEU A 43 1.05 10.65 17.20
C LEU A 43 0.72 10.15 18.61
N TYR A 44 1.64 10.23 19.55
CA TYR A 44 1.35 9.87 20.94
C TYR A 44 0.31 10.79 21.60
N TYR A 45 0.36 12.10 21.32
CA TYR A 45 -0.68 13.01 21.79
C TYR A 45 -2.06 12.64 21.25
N LEU A 46 -2.16 12.36 19.92
CA LEU A 46 -3.41 11.95 19.30
C LEU A 46 -3.92 10.61 19.84
N ALA A 47 -3.02 9.64 20.05
CA ALA A 47 -3.36 8.35 20.63
C ALA A 47 -3.88 8.48 22.07
N GLN A 48 -3.27 9.34 22.89
CA GLN A 48 -3.76 9.62 24.25
C GLN A 48 -5.15 10.26 24.23
N LYS A 49 -5.38 11.21 23.28
CA LYS A 49 -6.69 11.84 23.10
C LYS A 49 -7.77 10.85 22.68
N LEU A 50 -7.42 9.86 21.86
CA LEU A 50 -8.31 8.78 21.44
C LEU A 50 -8.61 7.78 22.56
N GLY A 51 -7.60 7.45 23.38
CA GLY A 51 -7.69 6.39 24.37
C GLY A 51 -7.65 4.97 23.75
N LYS A 52 -7.32 3.98 24.57
CA LYS A 52 -7.04 2.59 24.13
C LYS A 52 -8.23 1.87 23.48
N SER A 53 -9.45 2.33 23.69
CA SER A 53 -10.69 1.71 23.21
C SER A 53 -11.48 2.64 22.28
N SER A 54 -10.79 3.50 21.53
CA SER A 54 -11.41 4.44 20.59
C SER A 54 -12.26 3.72 19.54
N LYS A 55 -13.35 4.36 19.15
CA LYS A 55 -14.22 3.93 18.05
C LYS A 55 -13.74 4.52 16.73
N PRO A 56 -14.14 3.96 15.58
CA PRO A 56 -13.87 4.51 14.27
C PRO A 56 -14.24 5.98 14.10
N ASP A 57 -15.39 6.39 14.63
CA ASP A 57 -15.82 7.79 14.58
C ASP A 57 -14.92 8.71 15.41
N ASP A 58 -14.44 8.28 16.57
CA ASP A 58 -13.49 9.06 17.38
C ASP A 58 -12.17 9.25 16.60
N TRP A 59 -11.65 8.16 16.02
CA TRP A 59 -10.44 8.21 15.19
C TRP A 59 -10.61 9.18 14.03
N LYS A 60 -11.65 8.99 13.22
CA LYS A 60 -11.97 9.87 12.10
C LYS A 60 -12.00 11.35 12.53
N ASN A 61 -12.72 11.67 13.60
CA ASN A 61 -12.91 13.05 14.04
C ASN A 61 -11.62 13.67 14.59
N VAL A 62 -10.81 12.90 15.34
CA VAL A 62 -9.53 13.37 15.87
C VAL A 62 -8.57 13.68 14.74
N PHE A 63 -8.44 12.81 13.75
CA PHE A 63 -7.53 13.01 12.63
C PHE A 63 -7.99 14.07 11.64
N LEU A 64 -9.31 14.22 11.39
CA LEU A 64 -9.84 15.36 10.62
C LEU A 64 -9.55 16.70 11.34
N SER A 65 -9.78 16.75 12.64
CA SER A 65 -9.50 17.96 13.43
C SER A 65 -8.02 18.31 13.43
N HIS A 66 -7.14 17.29 13.48
CA HIS A 66 -5.70 17.50 13.41
C HIS A 66 -5.26 17.98 12.02
N GLY A 67 -5.81 17.43 10.93
CA GLY A 67 -5.55 17.89 9.57
C GLY A 67 -5.92 19.38 9.39
N ASN A 68 -7.09 19.78 9.89
CA ASN A 68 -7.51 21.19 9.87
C ASN A 68 -6.61 22.10 10.73
N TYR A 69 -6.14 21.62 11.88
CA TYR A 69 -5.18 22.34 12.71
C TYR A 69 -3.87 22.61 11.97
N LEU A 70 -3.33 21.61 11.28
CA LEU A 70 -2.09 21.74 10.51
C LEU A 70 -2.24 22.72 9.34
N GLU A 71 -3.36 22.66 8.61
CA GLU A 71 -3.70 23.61 7.54
C GLU A 71 -3.73 25.06 8.04
N GLN A 72 -4.39 25.30 9.18
CA GLN A 72 -4.43 26.63 9.81
C GLN A 72 -3.03 27.10 10.24
N LYS A 73 -2.16 26.19 10.70
CA LYS A 73 -0.78 26.54 11.08
C LYS A 73 0.01 27.05 9.89
N VAL A 74 -0.08 26.39 8.74
CA VAL A 74 0.60 26.84 7.53
C VAL A 74 0.05 28.16 7.04
N SER A 75 -1.28 28.32 7.01
CA SER A 75 -1.94 29.53 6.50
C SER A 75 -1.67 30.79 7.34
N ASN A 76 -1.43 30.63 8.64
CA ASN A 76 -1.30 31.74 9.60
C ASN A 76 0.16 32.02 10.05
N SER A 77 1.15 31.38 9.43
CA SER A 77 2.54 31.46 9.88
C SER A 77 3.48 31.77 8.70
N ASP A 78 4.48 32.60 8.95
CA ASP A 78 5.58 32.79 8.02
C ASP A 78 6.57 31.64 8.23
N MET A 79 6.56 30.67 7.31
CA MET A 79 7.36 29.45 7.37
C MET A 79 8.20 29.28 6.11
N SER A 80 9.39 28.70 6.27
CA SER A 80 10.17 28.23 5.11
C SER A 80 9.43 27.15 4.34
N GLU A 81 9.71 27.00 3.05
CA GLU A 81 9.08 25.94 2.24
C GLU A 81 9.35 24.54 2.81
N GLN A 82 10.55 24.29 3.33
CA GLN A 82 10.87 23.03 3.99
C GLN A 82 9.98 22.76 5.22
N THR A 83 9.69 23.79 6.02
CA THR A 83 8.77 23.66 7.16
C THR A 83 7.35 23.44 6.69
N LYS A 84 6.88 24.18 5.67
CA LYS A 84 5.54 23.96 5.07
C LYS A 84 5.40 22.54 4.54
N ALA A 85 6.41 22.00 3.85
CA ALA A 85 6.39 20.63 3.36
C ALA A 85 6.14 19.61 4.49
N GLN A 86 6.78 19.76 5.64
CA GLN A 86 6.56 18.88 6.80
C GLN A 86 5.12 18.97 7.32
N TYR A 87 4.56 20.17 7.45
CA TYR A 87 3.19 20.36 7.89
C TYR A 87 2.17 19.80 6.89
N TYR A 88 2.38 20.00 5.58
CA TYR A 88 1.50 19.45 4.55
C TYR A 88 1.57 17.92 4.47
N LEU A 89 2.75 17.31 4.66
CA LEU A 89 2.86 15.86 4.76
C LEU A 89 2.16 15.31 6.02
N ALA A 90 2.31 15.97 7.17
CA ALA A 90 1.57 15.62 8.38
C ALA A 90 0.04 15.81 8.19
N GLN A 91 -0.40 16.85 7.48
CA GLN A 91 -1.79 17.07 7.09
C GLN A 91 -2.29 15.95 6.17
N THR A 92 -1.51 15.59 5.14
CA THR A 92 -1.81 14.48 4.23
C THR A 92 -2.12 13.21 5.03
N TYR A 93 -1.21 12.85 5.97
CA TYR A 93 -1.39 11.64 6.76
C TYR A 93 -2.45 11.74 7.85
N SER A 94 -2.76 12.93 8.35
CA SER A 94 -3.94 13.13 9.19
C SER A 94 -5.23 12.83 8.42
N LEU A 95 -5.37 13.36 7.22
CA LEU A 95 -6.52 13.12 6.35
C LEU A 95 -6.57 11.65 5.91
N ARG A 96 -5.41 11.07 5.54
CA ARG A 96 -5.27 9.65 5.20
C ARG A 96 -5.73 8.73 6.34
N SER A 97 -5.35 9.06 7.57
CA SER A 97 -5.76 8.33 8.78
C SER A 97 -7.27 8.40 9.00
N ALA A 98 -7.86 9.57 8.79
CA ALA A 98 -9.31 9.74 8.90
C ALA A 98 -10.06 8.92 7.83
N ILE A 99 -9.58 8.89 6.58
CA ILE A 99 -10.16 8.15 5.45
C ILE A 99 -10.30 6.67 5.78
N GLN A 100 -9.38 6.07 6.54
CA GLN A 100 -9.42 4.67 6.92
C GLN A 100 -10.74 4.27 7.60
N PHE A 101 -11.34 5.20 8.33
CA PHE A 101 -12.57 4.97 9.09
C PHE A 101 -13.76 5.81 8.59
N ILE A 102 -13.73 6.24 7.33
CA ILE A 102 -14.88 6.85 6.64
C ILE A 102 -15.55 5.79 5.77
N ASN A 103 -16.87 5.71 5.81
CA ASN A 103 -17.62 4.84 4.91
C ASN A 103 -17.37 5.23 3.45
N PRO A 104 -16.83 4.36 2.58
CA PRO A 104 -16.48 4.71 1.20
C PRO A 104 -17.70 5.05 0.31
N PHE A 105 -18.91 4.64 0.71
CA PHE A 105 -20.16 4.99 0.03
C PHE A 105 -20.71 6.37 0.43
N SER A 106 -20.02 7.12 1.28
CA SER A 106 -20.47 8.47 1.70
C SER A 106 -19.77 9.57 0.91
N ASP A 107 -20.47 10.70 0.67
CA ASP A 107 -19.91 11.90 0.03
C ASP A 107 -18.69 12.44 0.78
N LYS A 108 -18.64 12.22 2.09
CA LYS A 108 -17.51 12.57 2.95
C LYS A 108 -16.22 11.89 2.54
N TYR A 109 -16.31 10.65 2.04
CA TYR A 109 -15.13 9.86 1.68
C TYR A 109 -14.33 10.53 0.56
N LEU A 110 -14.93 10.71 -0.62
CA LEU A 110 -14.27 11.32 -1.77
C LEU A 110 -13.82 12.77 -1.49
N SER A 111 -14.64 13.54 -0.78
CA SER A 111 -14.26 14.92 -0.42
C SER A 111 -13.02 14.96 0.49
N THR A 112 -12.87 13.98 1.41
CA THR A 112 -11.68 13.88 2.26
C THR A 112 -10.47 13.37 1.50
N VAL A 113 -10.65 12.42 0.56
CA VAL A 113 -9.56 11.98 -0.34
C VAL A 113 -9.03 13.15 -1.17
N HIS A 114 -9.89 13.95 -1.76
CA HIS A 114 -9.46 15.13 -2.51
C HIS A 114 -8.76 16.19 -1.63
N GLN A 115 -9.10 16.31 -0.35
CA GLN A 115 -8.35 17.16 0.59
C GLN A 115 -6.95 16.58 0.84
N MET A 116 -6.84 15.28 1.03
CA MET A 116 -5.55 14.58 1.17
C MET A 116 -4.66 14.78 -0.07
N GLU A 117 -5.22 14.58 -1.28
CA GLU A 117 -4.50 14.78 -2.54
C GLU A 117 -3.98 16.21 -2.71
N ARG A 118 -4.76 17.21 -2.29
CA ARG A 118 -4.30 18.62 -2.30
C ARG A 118 -3.16 18.85 -1.32
N ALA A 119 -3.32 18.41 -0.07
CA ALA A 119 -2.28 18.53 0.95
C ALA A 119 -0.97 17.87 0.50
N PHE A 120 -1.07 16.70 -0.14
CA PHE A 120 0.10 16.02 -0.72
C PHE A 120 0.73 16.83 -1.86
N SER A 121 -0.07 17.37 -2.76
CA SER A 121 0.42 18.24 -3.86
C SER A 121 1.16 19.46 -3.34
N ASP A 122 0.61 20.12 -2.31
CA ASP A 122 1.25 21.27 -1.66
C ASP A 122 2.55 20.88 -0.96
N ALA A 123 2.56 19.68 -0.34
CA ALA A 123 3.76 19.13 0.29
C ALA A 123 4.89 18.90 -0.72
N ILE A 124 4.59 18.25 -1.84
CA ILE A 124 5.55 17.93 -2.90
C ILE A 124 6.10 19.22 -3.53
N HIS A 125 5.23 20.20 -3.76
CA HIS A 125 5.63 21.52 -4.26
C HIS A 125 6.61 22.21 -3.29
N SER A 126 6.24 22.30 -2.02
CA SER A 126 7.09 22.95 -1.00
C SER A 126 8.38 22.16 -0.72
N LEU A 127 8.38 20.83 -0.91
CA LEU A 127 9.59 20.01 -0.81
C LEU A 127 10.54 20.19 -1.99
N GLY A 128 10.05 20.72 -3.11
CA GLY A 128 10.82 20.84 -4.36
C GLY A 128 11.13 19.47 -4.99
N ALA A 129 10.36 18.44 -4.66
CA ALA A 129 10.54 17.10 -5.23
C ALA A 129 10.12 17.08 -6.70
N PRO A 130 10.87 16.43 -7.61
CA PRO A 130 10.59 16.39 -9.04
C PRO A 130 9.45 15.39 -9.35
N VAL A 131 8.27 15.61 -8.76
CA VAL A 131 7.09 14.76 -8.89
C VAL A 131 6.08 15.40 -9.85
N GLU A 132 5.75 14.67 -10.91
CA GLU A 132 4.70 15.00 -11.87
C GLU A 132 3.43 14.23 -11.54
N LYS A 133 2.28 14.90 -11.48
CA LYS A 133 0.96 14.26 -11.43
C LYS A 133 0.56 13.86 -12.86
N LEU A 134 0.13 12.62 -13.02
CA LEU A 134 -0.18 12.06 -14.33
C LEU A 134 -1.46 11.21 -14.35
N THR A 135 -1.90 10.90 -15.55
CA THR A 135 -2.95 9.93 -15.83
C THR A 135 -2.52 9.01 -16.98
N ILE A 136 -2.76 7.71 -16.84
CA ILE A 136 -2.50 6.71 -17.90
C ILE A 136 -3.86 6.23 -18.37
N THR A 137 -4.14 6.36 -19.67
CA THR A 137 -5.41 5.92 -20.26
C THR A 137 -5.63 4.43 -20.03
N TYR A 138 -6.79 4.07 -19.50
CA TYR A 138 -7.18 2.69 -19.27
C TYR A 138 -8.68 2.53 -19.48
N GLN A 139 -9.08 1.69 -20.44
CA GLN A 139 -10.47 1.52 -20.87
C GLN A 139 -11.11 2.88 -21.21
N ASP A 140 -12.33 3.15 -20.77
CA ASP A 140 -13.02 4.43 -20.97
C ASP A 140 -12.69 5.46 -19.87
N SER A 141 -11.59 5.26 -19.12
CA SER A 141 -11.18 6.08 -17.99
C SER A 141 -9.65 6.23 -17.93
N TYR A 142 -9.08 6.36 -16.74
CA TYR A 142 -7.62 6.51 -16.55
C TYR A 142 -7.18 5.99 -15.19
N LEU A 143 -5.89 5.60 -15.11
CA LEU A 143 -5.20 5.30 -13.87
C LEU A 143 -4.47 6.58 -13.42
N PRO A 144 -4.76 7.11 -12.22
CA PRO A 144 -4.06 8.27 -11.70
C PRO A 144 -2.72 7.82 -11.08
N GLY A 145 -1.70 8.64 -11.26
CA GLY A 145 -0.37 8.36 -10.72
C GLY A 145 0.45 9.61 -10.43
N TYR A 146 1.61 9.35 -9.84
CA TYR A 146 2.69 10.31 -9.69
C TYR A 146 3.97 9.72 -10.28
N TYR A 147 4.70 10.50 -11.03
CA TYR A 147 6.01 10.11 -11.54
C TYR A 147 7.08 11.02 -10.96
N LEU A 148 7.97 10.42 -10.21
CA LEU A 148 9.17 11.08 -9.71
C LEU A 148 10.28 10.84 -10.71
N HIS A 149 10.81 11.92 -11.31
CA HIS A 149 11.82 11.87 -12.36
C HIS A 149 13.16 12.35 -11.83
N SER A 150 14.10 11.43 -11.61
CA SER A 150 15.48 11.73 -11.20
C SER A 150 16.42 11.94 -12.38
N GLY A 151 16.14 11.33 -13.54
CA GLY A 151 16.92 11.48 -14.78
C GLY A 151 16.68 10.33 -15.78
N ASN A 152 17.00 10.58 -17.06
CA ASN A 152 16.77 9.58 -18.11
C ASN A 152 17.63 8.31 -17.98
N ASN A 153 18.83 8.45 -17.40
CA ASN A 153 19.74 7.32 -17.20
C ASN A 153 19.60 6.65 -15.83
N CYS A 154 18.58 7.06 -15.06
CA CYS A 154 18.34 6.51 -13.74
C CYS A 154 17.49 5.23 -13.84
N PRO A 155 17.76 4.22 -13.00
CA PRO A 155 16.89 3.05 -12.89
C PRO A 155 15.45 3.47 -12.53
N THR A 156 14.48 2.70 -13.01
CA THR A 156 13.07 3.02 -12.81
C THR A 156 12.37 1.96 -11.99
N LEU A 157 11.56 2.38 -11.05
CA LEU A 157 10.73 1.53 -10.19
C LEU A 157 9.26 1.87 -10.38
N ILE A 158 8.44 0.87 -10.73
CA ILE A 158 6.98 0.98 -10.64
C ILE A 158 6.56 0.48 -9.27
N MET A 159 5.91 1.35 -8.49
CA MET A 159 5.40 1.01 -7.17
C MET A 159 3.89 0.81 -7.19
N VAL A 160 3.43 -0.37 -6.74
CA VAL A 160 2.03 -0.79 -6.74
C VAL A 160 1.57 -1.09 -5.32
N GLY A 161 0.50 -0.47 -4.91
CA GLY A 161 -0.10 -0.67 -3.60
C GLY A 161 -1.03 -1.88 -3.49
N GLY A 162 -1.50 -2.13 -2.28
CA GLY A 162 -2.51 -3.15 -1.97
C GLY A 162 -3.93 -2.59 -1.88
N GLY A 163 -4.78 -3.26 -1.12
CA GLY A 163 -6.18 -2.87 -0.92
C GLY A 163 -6.37 -1.64 -0.03
N ASP A 164 -5.43 -1.37 0.87
CA ASP A 164 -5.54 -0.27 1.84
C ASP A 164 -4.77 0.98 1.43
N THR A 165 -3.98 0.95 0.33
CA THR A 165 -3.09 2.03 -0.06
C THR A 165 -3.72 3.00 -1.07
N TYR A 166 -3.19 4.20 -1.08
CA TYR A 166 -3.38 5.25 -2.08
C TYR A 166 -2.01 5.56 -2.71
N ARG A 167 -1.96 6.12 -3.91
CA ARG A 167 -0.70 6.50 -4.55
C ARG A 167 0.14 7.47 -3.70
N GLU A 168 -0.49 8.26 -2.81
CA GLU A 168 0.19 9.12 -1.85
C GLU A 168 0.96 8.31 -0.79
N ASP A 169 0.43 7.13 -0.38
CA ASP A 169 1.15 6.22 0.50
C ASP A 169 2.43 5.68 -0.16
N LEU A 170 2.39 5.45 -1.49
CA LEU A 170 3.51 4.89 -2.24
C LEU A 170 4.74 5.79 -2.27
N PHE A 171 4.55 7.10 -2.05
CA PHE A 171 5.64 8.04 -1.87
C PHE A 171 6.52 7.65 -0.68
N TYR A 172 5.94 7.15 0.39
CA TYR A 172 6.67 6.71 1.58
C TYR A 172 7.23 5.29 1.44
N PHE A 173 6.53 4.40 0.71
CA PHE A 173 7.03 3.05 0.47
C PHE A 173 8.21 3.01 -0.50
N ALA A 174 8.21 3.86 -1.53
CA ALA A 174 9.24 3.82 -2.56
C ALA A 174 9.60 5.19 -3.16
N GLY A 175 8.68 6.14 -3.25
CA GLY A 175 8.91 7.43 -3.91
C GLY A 175 10.04 8.22 -3.25
N TYR A 176 9.91 8.53 -1.97
CA TYR A 176 10.91 9.29 -1.23
C TYR A 176 12.28 8.58 -1.14
N PRO A 177 12.35 7.30 -0.69
CA PRO A 177 13.64 6.61 -0.64
C PRO A 177 14.26 6.39 -2.01
N GLY A 178 13.46 6.21 -3.07
CA GLY A 178 13.94 6.12 -4.44
C GLY A 178 14.55 7.44 -4.92
N TRP A 179 13.87 8.56 -4.66
CA TRP A 179 14.40 9.89 -4.97
C TRP A 179 15.74 10.15 -4.31
N MET A 180 15.86 9.84 -3.02
CA MET A 180 17.11 10.00 -2.28
C MET A 180 18.27 9.14 -2.82
N ARG A 181 17.96 8.13 -3.65
CA ARG A 181 18.93 7.24 -4.32
C ARG A 181 18.97 7.41 -5.84
N SER A 182 18.37 8.51 -6.34
CA SER A 182 18.35 8.85 -7.78
C SER A 182 17.64 7.81 -8.65
N TYR A 183 16.57 7.19 -8.16
CA TYR A 183 15.67 6.36 -8.96
C TYR A 183 14.54 7.20 -9.55
N ASN A 184 14.08 6.84 -10.74
CA ASN A 184 12.76 7.23 -11.20
C ASN A 184 11.72 6.35 -10.53
N VAL A 185 10.61 6.90 -10.04
CA VAL A 185 9.56 6.11 -9.38
C VAL A 185 8.19 6.47 -9.93
N LEU A 186 7.53 5.50 -10.55
CA LEU A 186 6.11 5.61 -10.93
C LEU A 186 5.24 5.02 -9.83
N MET A 187 4.42 5.84 -9.22
CA MET A 187 3.46 5.49 -8.17
C MET A 187 2.05 5.56 -8.76
N VAL A 188 1.34 4.45 -8.86
CA VAL A 188 0.06 4.36 -9.57
C VAL A 188 -1.01 3.66 -8.75
N ASP A 189 -2.24 4.19 -8.80
CA ASP A 189 -3.43 3.49 -8.33
C ASP A 189 -4.00 2.63 -9.48
N LEU A 190 -3.96 1.31 -9.32
CA LEU A 190 -4.57 0.36 -10.24
C LEU A 190 -6.10 0.32 -10.08
N PRO A 191 -6.86 -0.34 -10.97
CA PRO A 191 -8.29 -0.57 -10.77
C PRO A 191 -8.59 -1.13 -9.37
N GLY A 192 -9.60 -0.61 -8.71
CA GLY A 192 -9.96 -0.95 -7.32
C GLY A 192 -9.22 -0.16 -6.25
N GLN A 193 -8.14 0.56 -6.58
CA GLN A 193 -7.34 1.34 -5.63
C GLN A 193 -7.70 2.82 -5.67
N GLY A 194 -7.32 3.54 -4.60
CA GLY A 194 -7.50 4.98 -4.49
C GLY A 194 -8.94 5.43 -4.72
N THR A 195 -9.15 6.33 -5.68
CA THR A 195 -10.48 6.82 -6.08
C THR A 195 -11.07 6.08 -7.29
N ASN A 196 -10.37 5.10 -7.84
CA ASN A 196 -10.76 4.39 -9.07
C ASN A 196 -12.15 3.73 -9.00
N PRO A 197 -12.56 3.07 -7.88
CA PRO A 197 -13.90 2.51 -7.78
C PRO A 197 -15.02 3.55 -7.93
N GLY A 198 -14.80 4.77 -7.47
CA GLY A 198 -15.74 5.89 -7.66
C GLY A 198 -15.95 6.31 -9.12
N ARG A 199 -15.04 5.87 -10.03
CA ARG A 199 -15.14 6.06 -11.48
C ARG A 199 -15.50 4.78 -12.25
N GLY A 200 -15.92 3.74 -11.53
CA GLY A 200 -16.28 2.45 -12.13
C GLY A 200 -15.08 1.53 -12.41
N LEU A 201 -13.85 1.93 -12.10
CA LEU A 201 -12.67 1.07 -12.21
C LEU A 201 -12.48 0.30 -10.89
N THR A 202 -13.17 -0.81 -10.80
CA THR A 202 -13.13 -1.73 -9.65
C THR A 202 -11.97 -2.71 -9.76
N PHE A 203 -11.68 -3.47 -8.71
CA PHE A 203 -10.61 -4.46 -8.76
C PHE A 203 -10.76 -5.39 -9.96
N ASP A 204 -9.72 -5.41 -10.78
CA ASP A 204 -9.58 -6.35 -11.88
C ASP A 204 -8.68 -7.52 -11.45
N VAL A 205 -9.11 -8.70 -11.79
CA VAL A 205 -8.31 -9.92 -11.56
C VAL A 205 -7.12 -10.01 -12.51
N ASN A 206 -7.14 -9.29 -13.64
CA ASN A 206 -6.04 -9.19 -14.57
C ASN A 206 -5.31 -7.85 -14.39
N ALA A 207 -4.38 -7.81 -13.45
CA ALA A 207 -3.57 -6.63 -13.17
C ALA A 207 -2.34 -6.49 -14.09
N ALA A 208 -2.01 -7.49 -14.90
CA ALA A 208 -0.89 -7.42 -15.84
C ALA A 208 -1.13 -6.33 -16.89
N ILE A 209 -2.35 -6.23 -17.44
CA ILE A 209 -2.71 -5.22 -18.47
C ILE A 209 -2.48 -3.78 -17.99
N PRO A 210 -3.08 -3.31 -16.88
CA PRO A 210 -2.87 -1.94 -16.42
C PRO A 210 -1.40 -1.65 -16.05
N ILE A 211 -0.65 -2.64 -15.58
CA ILE A 211 0.79 -2.47 -15.30
C ILE A 211 1.59 -2.38 -16.60
N SER A 212 1.28 -3.20 -17.61
CA SER A 212 1.92 -3.12 -18.92
C SER A 212 1.72 -1.74 -19.58
N LEU A 213 0.53 -1.15 -19.44
CA LEU A 213 0.27 0.23 -19.89
C LEU A 213 1.10 1.27 -19.12
N CYS A 214 1.41 1.02 -17.85
CA CYS A 214 2.36 1.86 -17.11
C CYS A 214 3.77 1.76 -17.71
N ILE A 215 4.19 0.57 -18.13
CA ILE A 215 5.48 0.36 -18.79
C ILE A 215 5.49 1.05 -20.17
N ASP A 216 4.43 0.91 -20.98
CA ASP A 216 4.29 1.60 -22.27
C ASP A 216 4.41 3.12 -22.10
N TRP A 217 3.78 3.67 -21.06
CA TRP A 217 3.86 5.09 -20.74
C TRP A 217 5.30 5.52 -20.39
N LEU A 218 6.04 4.71 -19.63
CA LEU A 218 7.44 4.96 -19.29
C LEU A 218 8.34 4.89 -20.51
N GLU A 219 8.20 3.88 -21.36
CA GLU A 219 8.95 3.75 -22.62
C GLU A 219 8.69 4.91 -23.59
N GLY A 220 7.45 5.41 -23.64
CA GLY A 220 7.11 6.60 -24.43
C GLY A 220 7.84 7.86 -23.95
N ARG A 221 8.24 7.93 -22.69
CA ARG A 221 9.00 9.05 -22.11
C ARG A 221 10.50 8.82 -22.11
N ASN A 222 10.93 7.59 -21.97
CA ASN A 222 12.32 7.18 -21.97
C ASN A 222 12.50 5.92 -22.84
N PRO A 223 12.75 6.08 -24.14
CA PRO A 223 12.97 4.94 -25.04
C PRO A 223 14.19 4.07 -24.70
N GLU A 224 15.09 4.58 -23.85
CA GLU A 224 16.28 3.86 -23.36
C GLU A 224 16.07 3.27 -21.95
N LEU A 225 14.82 2.96 -21.60
CA LEU A 225 14.47 2.35 -20.33
C LEU A 225 15.07 0.94 -20.22
N ASN A 226 16.14 0.77 -19.43
CA ASN A 226 16.86 -0.50 -19.33
C ASN A 226 16.71 -1.18 -17.96
N ASP A 227 16.74 -0.42 -16.86
CA ASP A 227 16.74 -0.96 -15.50
C ASP A 227 15.36 -0.75 -14.87
N LEU A 228 14.38 -1.57 -15.28
CA LEU A 228 13.01 -1.48 -14.79
C LEU A 228 12.73 -2.52 -13.71
N ALA A 229 12.43 -2.05 -12.52
CA ALA A 229 11.92 -2.88 -11.42
C ALA A 229 10.43 -2.61 -11.17
N ILE A 230 9.75 -3.63 -10.62
CA ILE A 230 8.39 -3.48 -10.11
C ILE A 230 8.33 -3.92 -8.64
N TYR A 231 7.66 -3.13 -7.81
CA TYR A 231 7.51 -3.41 -6.38
C TYR A 231 6.04 -3.39 -5.96
N GLY A 232 5.55 -4.49 -5.41
CA GLY A 232 4.20 -4.64 -4.90
C GLY A 232 4.16 -4.83 -3.39
N VAL A 233 3.27 -4.08 -2.70
CA VAL A 233 3.01 -4.26 -1.27
C VAL A 233 1.60 -4.78 -1.03
N SER A 234 1.43 -5.69 -0.05
CA SER A 234 0.12 -6.29 0.26
C SER A 234 -0.51 -6.96 -0.98
N GLY A 235 -1.76 -6.63 -1.31
CA GLY A 235 -2.41 -7.05 -2.56
C GLY A 235 -1.62 -6.71 -3.83
N GLY A 236 -0.76 -5.69 -3.78
CA GLY A 236 0.18 -5.36 -4.84
C GLY A 236 1.16 -6.49 -5.15
N GLY A 237 1.48 -7.34 -4.16
CA GLY A 237 2.27 -8.55 -4.37
C GLY A 237 1.62 -9.55 -5.33
N TYR A 238 0.28 -9.63 -5.38
CA TYR A 238 -0.46 -10.41 -6.35
C TYR A 238 -0.50 -9.74 -7.73
N PHE A 239 -0.74 -8.43 -7.77
CA PHE A 239 -0.82 -7.68 -9.04
C PHE A 239 0.54 -7.67 -9.76
N THR A 240 1.61 -7.41 -9.03
CA THR A 240 2.96 -7.40 -9.60
C THR A 240 3.48 -8.78 -9.97
N ALA A 241 3.02 -9.85 -9.30
CA ALA A 241 3.32 -11.22 -9.69
C ALA A 241 2.77 -11.56 -11.08
N GLN A 242 1.53 -11.12 -11.39
CA GLN A 242 0.94 -11.30 -12.71
C GLN A 242 1.70 -10.54 -13.79
N ALA A 243 2.10 -9.29 -13.50
CA ALA A 243 2.89 -8.51 -14.45
C ALA A 243 4.26 -9.15 -14.68
N ALA A 244 4.95 -9.61 -13.64
CA ALA A 244 6.25 -10.28 -13.77
C ALA A 244 6.16 -11.65 -14.48
N GLU A 245 4.98 -12.32 -14.44
CA GLU A 245 4.71 -13.54 -15.23
C GLU A 245 4.57 -13.24 -16.73
N GLU A 246 3.96 -12.09 -17.09
CA GLU A 246 3.48 -11.82 -18.45
C GLU A 246 4.32 -10.79 -19.22
N ASP A 247 5.02 -9.86 -18.54
CA ASP A 247 5.76 -8.78 -19.20
C ASP A 247 7.30 -8.95 -19.04
N PRO A 248 8.00 -9.35 -20.11
CA PRO A 248 9.44 -9.57 -20.08
C PRO A 248 10.28 -8.30 -19.95
N ARG A 249 9.68 -7.12 -20.03
CA ARG A 249 10.36 -5.84 -19.84
C ARG A 249 10.68 -5.56 -18.35
N ILE A 250 10.12 -6.37 -17.44
CA ILE A 250 10.40 -6.27 -16.01
C ILE A 250 11.73 -6.98 -15.72
N HIS A 251 12.75 -6.21 -15.33
CA HIS A 251 14.09 -6.72 -15.02
C HIS A 251 14.29 -7.13 -13.57
N ALA A 252 13.41 -6.68 -12.66
CA ALA A 252 13.43 -7.06 -11.25
C ALA A 252 12.02 -7.01 -10.65
N TRP A 253 11.68 -8.01 -9.82
CA TRP A 253 10.40 -8.03 -9.09
C TRP A 253 10.63 -8.04 -7.59
N ILE A 254 10.03 -7.06 -6.90
CA ILE A 254 10.04 -6.95 -5.44
C ILE A 254 8.61 -7.13 -4.92
N ALA A 255 8.42 -7.88 -3.86
CA ALA A 255 7.11 -8.03 -3.23
C ALA A 255 7.19 -8.16 -1.71
N SER A 256 6.30 -7.41 -1.04
CA SER A 256 6.03 -7.50 0.39
C SER A 256 4.50 -7.69 0.61
N THR A 257 4.00 -8.89 0.62
CA THR A 257 4.54 -10.21 0.38
C THR A 257 4.14 -10.71 -1.01
N PRO A 258 4.89 -11.64 -1.65
CA PRO A 258 4.46 -12.20 -2.92
C PRO A 258 3.24 -13.11 -2.73
N ILE A 259 2.26 -12.97 -3.61
CA ILE A 259 1.02 -13.74 -3.60
C ILE A 259 0.83 -14.37 -4.97
N TYR A 260 0.66 -15.70 -5.03
CA TYR A 260 0.33 -16.39 -6.28
C TYR A 260 -1.11 -16.90 -6.34
N ASP A 261 -1.74 -17.14 -5.20
CA ASP A 261 -3.15 -17.53 -5.08
C ASP A 261 -3.85 -16.67 -4.02
N VAL A 262 -4.44 -15.55 -4.47
CA VAL A 262 -5.18 -14.66 -3.58
C VAL A 262 -6.46 -15.31 -3.06
N ALA A 263 -7.09 -16.20 -3.84
CA ALA A 263 -8.29 -16.91 -3.42
C ALA A 263 -8.02 -17.87 -2.26
N GLU A 264 -6.83 -18.51 -2.23
CA GLU A 264 -6.46 -19.39 -1.12
C GLU A 264 -6.27 -18.62 0.19
N ILE A 265 -5.75 -17.39 0.13
CA ILE A 265 -5.66 -16.52 1.32
C ILE A 265 -7.06 -16.33 1.92
N PHE A 266 -8.03 -15.95 1.10
CA PHE A 266 -9.42 -15.77 1.58
C PHE A 266 -10.03 -17.08 2.08
N ARG A 267 -9.75 -18.23 1.43
CA ARG A 267 -10.22 -19.54 1.91
C ARG A 267 -9.66 -19.89 3.28
N LYS A 268 -8.39 -19.62 3.53
CA LYS A 268 -7.75 -19.90 4.82
C LYS A 268 -8.25 -18.99 5.93
N GLU A 269 -8.42 -17.71 5.63
CA GLU A 269 -8.86 -16.71 6.62
C GLU A 269 -10.33 -16.85 6.99
N PHE A 270 -11.21 -17.08 6.00
CA PHE A 270 -12.65 -17.12 6.23
C PHE A 270 -13.21 -18.54 6.40
N GLY A 271 -12.46 -19.58 5.99
CA GLY A 271 -12.77 -20.99 6.23
C GLY A 271 -14.17 -21.42 5.81
N SER A 272 -14.84 -22.17 6.70
CA SER A 272 -16.20 -22.69 6.47
C SER A 272 -17.27 -21.59 6.35
N SER A 273 -16.99 -20.38 6.83
CA SER A 273 -17.90 -19.22 6.71
C SER A 273 -18.26 -18.89 5.26
N LEU A 274 -17.35 -19.17 4.32
CA LEU A 274 -17.57 -18.93 2.89
C LEU A 274 -18.67 -19.80 2.27
N LYS A 275 -19.02 -20.93 2.89
CA LYS A 275 -20.13 -21.81 2.46
C LYS A 275 -21.51 -21.28 2.89
N THR A 276 -21.53 -20.26 3.73
CA THR A 276 -22.77 -19.65 4.22
C THR A 276 -23.45 -18.88 3.09
N PRO A 277 -24.76 -19.06 2.85
CA PRO A 277 -25.51 -18.27 1.88
C PRO A 277 -25.36 -16.77 2.11
N SER A 278 -25.29 -15.98 1.04
CA SER A 278 -25.00 -14.53 1.11
C SER A 278 -25.94 -13.77 2.06
N TRP A 279 -27.25 -14.08 2.05
CA TRP A 279 -28.21 -13.43 2.95
C TRP A 279 -27.93 -13.70 4.44
N LEU A 280 -27.52 -14.94 4.76
CA LEU A 280 -27.20 -15.31 6.15
C LEU A 280 -25.84 -14.75 6.56
N MET A 281 -24.85 -14.79 5.67
CA MET A 281 -23.55 -14.16 5.90
C MET A 281 -23.70 -12.66 6.16
N ASN A 282 -24.47 -11.97 5.33
CA ASN A 282 -24.72 -10.54 5.50
C ASN A 282 -25.46 -10.23 6.80
N ALA A 283 -26.39 -11.10 7.23
CA ALA A 283 -27.04 -10.95 8.54
C ALA A 283 -26.04 -11.15 9.70
N ILE A 284 -25.17 -12.15 9.62
CA ILE A 284 -24.10 -12.39 10.61
C ILE A 284 -23.13 -11.20 10.65
N LEU A 285 -22.66 -10.76 9.48
CA LEU A 285 -21.72 -9.62 9.38
C LEU A 285 -22.36 -8.32 9.88
N LYS A 286 -23.65 -8.11 9.64
CA LYS A 286 -24.38 -6.94 10.18
C LYS A 286 -24.47 -6.99 11.70
N LEU A 287 -24.75 -8.16 12.28
CA LEU A 287 -24.77 -8.33 13.73
C LEU A 287 -23.35 -8.18 14.34
N ALA A 288 -22.36 -8.81 13.73
CA ALA A 288 -20.97 -8.68 14.15
C ALA A 288 -20.44 -7.24 13.96
N GLY A 289 -20.83 -6.56 12.90
CA GLY A 289 -20.46 -5.17 12.61
C GLY A 289 -21.02 -4.17 13.65
N ASN A 290 -22.14 -4.49 14.30
CA ASN A 290 -22.63 -3.72 15.43
C ASN A 290 -21.73 -3.88 16.69
N LEU A 291 -20.95 -4.98 16.76
CA LEU A 291 -20.02 -5.27 17.85
C LEU A 291 -18.59 -4.83 17.49
N ASN A 292 -18.24 -4.80 16.20
CA ASN A 292 -16.92 -4.37 15.69
C ASN A 292 -17.10 -3.44 14.47
N GLU A 293 -17.23 -2.15 14.75
CA GLU A 293 -17.44 -1.11 13.74
C GLU A 293 -16.26 -0.99 12.75
N SER A 294 -15.03 -1.22 13.21
CA SER A 294 -13.83 -1.18 12.36
C SER A 294 -13.85 -2.30 11.32
N ALA A 295 -14.17 -3.52 11.74
CA ALA A 295 -14.30 -4.66 10.83
C ALA A 295 -15.42 -4.41 9.79
N ASN A 296 -16.56 -3.86 10.21
CA ASN A 296 -17.66 -3.51 9.30
C ASN A 296 -17.25 -2.49 8.23
N LEU A 297 -16.46 -1.48 8.59
CA LEU A 297 -15.95 -0.50 7.63
C LEU A 297 -14.97 -1.13 6.64
N ASN A 298 -14.09 -2.02 7.09
CA ASN A 298 -13.19 -2.76 6.22
C ASN A 298 -13.96 -3.64 5.21
N LEU A 299 -15.02 -4.34 5.66
CA LEU A 299 -15.86 -5.14 4.77
C LEU A 299 -16.58 -4.28 3.72
N LYS A 300 -17.08 -3.09 4.10
CA LYS A 300 -17.67 -2.12 3.17
C LYS A 300 -16.65 -1.59 2.17
N LYS A 301 -15.40 -1.39 2.60
CA LYS A 301 -14.32 -0.96 1.72
C LYS A 301 -14.04 -2.00 0.65
N TYR A 302 -13.95 -3.30 1.02
CA TYR A 302 -13.83 -4.37 0.03
C TYR A 302 -15.00 -4.37 -0.96
N ALA A 303 -16.24 -4.29 -0.49
CA ALA A 303 -17.41 -4.23 -1.36
C ALA A 303 -17.33 -3.07 -2.34
N TRP A 304 -16.95 -1.89 -1.87
CA TRP A 304 -16.78 -0.70 -2.71
C TRP A 304 -15.65 -0.86 -3.74
N GLN A 305 -14.52 -1.43 -3.36
CA GLN A 305 -13.37 -1.66 -4.24
C GLN A 305 -13.68 -2.67 -5.35
N PHE A 306 -14.50 -3.68 -5.06
CA PHE A 306 -14.94 -4.66 -6.05
C PHE A 306 -16.20 -4.23 -6.82
N GLY A 307 -16.80 -3.07 -6.50
CA GLY A 307 -18.03 -2.61 -7.14
C GLY A 307 -19.25 -3.48 -6.82
N THR A 308 -19.26 -4.15 -5.68
CA THR A 308 -20.31 -5.05 -5.23
C THR A 308 -21.15 -4.42 -4.13
N SER A 309 -22.34 -4.99 -3.87
CA SER A 309 -23.24 -4.48 -2.83
C SER A 309 -22.78 -4.84 -1.41
N ASP A 310 -21.98 -5.89 -1.29
CA ASP A 310 -21.57 -6.46 0.00
C ASP A 310 -20.27 -7.28 -0.12
N PHE A 311 -19.67 -7.57 1.04
CA PHE A 311 -18.40 -8.28 1.13
C PHE A 311 -18.44 -9.71 0.57
N LYS A 312 -19.55 -10.45 0.77
CA LYS A 312 -19.65 -11.82 0.27
C LYS A 312 -19.63 -11.85 -1.26
N SER A 313 -20.31 -10.91 -1.89
CA SER A 313 -20.29 -10.75 -3.35
C SER A 313 -18.88 -10.40 -3.85
N ALA A 314 -18.12 -9.56 -3.11
CA ALA A 314 -16.73 -9.26 -3.44
C ALA A 314 -15.84 -10.52 -3.37
N ILE A 315 -16.01 -11.36 -2.35
CA ILE A 315 -15.27 -12.62 -2.23
C ILE A 315 -15.65 -13.62 -3.33
N ASP A 316 -16.93 -13.68 -3.72
CA ASP A 316 -17.37 -14.55 -4.81
C ASP A 316 -16.74 -14.13 -6.16
N GLU A 317 -16.53 -12.82 -6.40
CA GLU A 317 -15.76 -12.32 -7.54
C GLU A 317 -14.29 -12.83 -7.50
N VAL A 318 -13.64 -12.76 -6.33
CA VAL A 318 -12.28 -13.31 -6.19
C VAL A 318 -12.24 -14.80 -6.54
N PHE A 319 -13.17 -15.59 -5.99
CA PHE A 319 -13.16 -17.03 -6.22
C PHE A 319 -13.50 -17.44 -7.65
N SER A 320 -14.33 -16.67 -8.34
CA SER A 320 -14.75 -16.96 -9.71
C SER A 320 -13.73 -16.52 -10.75
N ARG A 321 -12.94 -15.47 -10.48
CA ARG A 321 -12.14 -14.77 -11.48
C ARG A 321 -10.65 -14.68 -11.18
N ALA A 322 -10.23 -14.82 -9.89
CA ALA A 322 -8.83 -14.68 -9.55
C ALA A 322 -7.98 -15.78 -10.20
N LYS A 323 -6.95 -15.34 -10.93
CA LYS A 323 -5.98 -16.22 -11.58
C LYS A 323 -4.98 -16.73 -10.53
N VAL A 324 -4.63 -17.99 -10.58
CA VAL A 324 -3.43 -18.49 -9.90
C VAL A 324 -2.23 -18.14 -10.78
N VAL A 325 -1.29 -17.38 -10.25
CA VAL A 325 -0.09 -16.94 -10.98
C VAL A 325 0.85 -18.13 -11.20
N ASP A 326 1.26 -18.35 -12.42
CA ASP A 326 2.30 -19.31 -12.75
C ASP A 326 3.69 -18.69 -12.56
N TYR A 327 4.08 -18.57 -11.30
CA TYR A 327 5.39 -17.98 -10.94
C TYR A 327 6.58 -18.74 -11.56
N GLN A 328 6.36 -19.94 -12.11
CA GLN A 328 7.41 -20.66 -12.83
C GLN A 328 7.85 -19.95 -14.13
N LYS A 329 7.03 -19.06 -14.65
CA LYS A 329 7.33 -18.24 -15.84
C LYS A 329 8.12 -16.97 -15.52
N ILE A 330 8.21 -16.59 -14.25
CA ILE A 330 8.96 -15.40 -13.85
C ILE A 330 10.46 -15.68 -13.99
N LEU A 331 11.14 -14.89 -14.82
CA LEU A 331 12.54 -15.10 -15.18
C LEU A 331 13.48 -14.07 -14.54
N CYS A 332 12.97 -12.91 -14.18
CA CYS A 332 13.78 -11.85 -13.57
C CYS A 332 14.22 -12.20 -12.14
N PRO A 333 15.33 -11.61 -11.66
CA PRO A 333 15.68 -11.62 -10.24
C PRO A 333 14.56 -11.10 -9.36
N CYS A 334 14.37 -11.73 -8.19
CA CYS A 334 13.30 -11.36 -7.27
C CYS A 334 13.82 -11.07 -5.86
N LEU A 335 13.24 -10.06 -5.21
CA LEU A 335 13.41 -9.83 -3.78
C LEU A 335 12.05 -9.96 -3.08
N PHE A 336 11.94 -10.92 -2.18
CA PHE A 336 10.79 -11.05 -1.31
C PHE A 336 11.13 -10.59 0.09
N ILE A 337 10.28 -9.73 0.64
CA ILE A 337 10.42 -9.26 2.01
C ILE A 337 9.14 -9.61 2.77
N MET A 338 9.28 -10.06 4.01
CA MET A 338 8.19 -10.58 4.82
C MET A 338 8.47 -10.36 6.30
N GLY A 339 7.47 -9.90 7.04
CA GLY A 339 7.53 -9.85 8.50
C GLY A 339 7.06 -11.17 9.14
N GLU A 340 7.58 -11.52 10.31
CA GLU A 340 7.10 -12.69 11.07
C GLU A 340 5.66 -12.53 11.57
N GLY A 341 5.17 -11.29 11.65
CA GLY A 341 3.80 -10.96 12.02
C GLY A 341 2.75 -11.26 10.95
N GLU A 342 3.16 -11.66 9.74
CA GLU A 342 2.25 -12.02 8.65
C GLU A 342 1.39 -13.25 8.95
N SER A 343 0.25 -13.36 8.25
CA SER A 343 -0.58 -14.56 8.34
C SER A 343 0.15 -15.80 7.84
N ALA A 344 -0.23 -16.97 8.35
CA ALA A 344 0.43 -18.23 8.00
C ALA A 344 0.38 -18.55 6.50
N GLU A 345 -0.72 -18.19 5.82
CA GLU A 345 -0.85 -18.42 4.39
C GLU A 345 0.05 -17.51 3.57
N LEU A 346 0.18 -16.24 3.92
CA LEU A 346 1.12 -15.32 3.27
C LEU A 346 2.57 -15.79 3.44
N GLN A 347 2.94 -16.24 4.64
CA GLN A 347 4.27 -16.83 4.88
C GLN A 347 4.48 -18.10 4.05
N HIS A 348 3.46 -18.97 3.94
CA HIS A 348 3.52 -20.18 3.14
C HIS A 348 3.77 -19.87 1.66
N GLN A 349 2.97 -19.00 1.05
CA GLN A 349 3.10 -18.63 -0.35
C GLN A 349 4.46 -17.96 -0.63
N THR A 350 4.91 -17.06 0.24
CA THR A 350 6.22 -16.41 0.12
C THR A 350 7.36 -17.43 0.07
N ARG A 351 7.37 -18.40 0.98
CA ARG A 351 8.42 -19.44 1.03
C ARG A 351 8.36 -20.37 -0.18
N ALA A 352 7.15 -20.70 -0.66
CA ALA A 352 6.95 -21.56 -1.84
C ALA A 352 7.50 -20.90 -3.11
N ILE A 353 7.13 -19.64 -3.37
CA ILE A 353 7.63 -18.87 -4.51
C ILE A 353 9.16 -18.71 -4.43
N TYR A 354 9.67 -18.31 -3.27
CA TYR A 354 11.11 -18.14 -3.08
C TYR A 354 11.89 -19.40 -3.39
N LYS A 355 11.47 -20.55 -2.83
CA LYS A 355 12.13 -21.82 -3.06
C LYS A 355 12.18 -22.19 -4.54
N ALA A 356 11.09 -21.97 -5.26
CA ALA A 356 11.02 -22.27 -6.68
C ALA A 356 11.90 -21.34 -7.53
N LEU A 357 11.82 -20.02 -7.30
CA LEU A 357 12.55 -19.03 -8.11
C LEU A 357 14.04 -18.98 -7.77
N LYS A 358 14.43 -19.20 -6.52
CA LYS A 358 15.84 -19.28 -6.10
C LYS A 358 16.61 -20.36 -6.83
N SER A 359 15.95 -21.48 -7.15
CA SER A 359 16.58 -22.57 -7.92
C SER A 359 16.86 -22.20 -9.39
N LYS A 360 16.09 -21.25 -9.94
CA LYS A 360 16.22 -20.77 -11.33
C LYS A 360 17.12 -19.55 -11.44
N ASN A 361 17.00 -18.64 -10.48
CA ASN A 361 17.75 -17.39 -10.47
C ASN A 361 18.48 -17.22 -9.13
N PRO A 362 19.81 -17.40 -9.10
CA PRO A 362 20.62 -17.26 -7.88
C PRO A 362 20.62 -15.84 -7.27
N GLN A 363 20.22 -14.81 -8.02
CA GLN A 363 20.09 -13.44 -7.51
C GLN A 363 18.80 -13.21 -6.73
N THR A 364 17.83 -14.15 -6.80
CA THR A 364 16.62 -14.11 -5.97
C THR A 364 16.97 -14.16 -4.50
N ARG A 365 16.32 -13.30 -3.68
CA ARG A 365 16.53 -13.18 -2.24
C ARG A 365 15.20 -13.28 -1.49
N LEU A 366 15.27 -13.70 -0.25
CA LEU A 366 14.21 -13.64 0.74
C LEU A 366 14.77 -12.98 1.99
N GLN A 367 14.18 -11.86 2.42
CA GLN A 367 14.43 -11.24 3.70
C GLN A 367 13.23 -11.44 4.60
N ILE A 368 13.45 -12.05 5.76
CA ILE A 368 12.44 -12.18 6.81
C ILE A 368 12.84 -11.19 7.92
N PHE A 369 11.90 -10.38 8.34
CA PHE A 369 12.07 -9.43 9.44
C PHE A 369 11.46 -10.02 10.71
N GLU A 370 12.32 -10.25 11.68
CA GLU A 370 11.97 -10.75 13.01
C GLU A 370 11.38 -9.64 13.88
N GLU A 371 10.68 -10.00 14.96
CA GLU A 371 10.06 -9.05 15.89
C GLU A 371 11.06 -8.07 16.48
N GLU A 372 12.28 -8.54 16.82
CA GLU A 372 13.36 -7.72 17.37
C GLU A 372 13.84 -6.62 16.41
N SER A 373 13.63 -6.78 15.09
CA SER A 373 13.97 -5.76 14.08
C SER A 373 13.00 -4.59 14.08
N GLY A 374 11.82 -4.74 14.71
CA GLY A 374 10.72 -3.78 14.63
C GLY A 374 10.10 -3.66 13.24
N ALA A 375 10.37 -4.60 12.31
CA ALA A 375 9.84 -4.63 10.95
C ALA A 375 8.99 -5.89 10.67
N ASP A 376 8.50 -6.55 11.72
CA ASP A 376 7.72 -7.78 11.66
C ASP A 376 6.29 -7.60 11.12
N ALA A 377 5.79 -6.38 11.11
CA ALA A 377 4.42 -6.09 10.67
C ALA A 377 4.25 -6.25 9.16
N HIS A 378 3.00 -6.45 8.73
CA HIS A 378 2.60 -6.51 7.33
C HIS A 378 3.14 -5.32 6.54
N CYS A 379 3.81 -5.58 5.43
CA CYS A 379 4.50 -4.58 4.60
C CYS A 379 5.56 -3.76 5.35
N GLN A 380 6.07 -4.25 6.46
CA GLN A 380 7.06 -3.61 7.33
C GLN A 380 6.66 -2.17 7.73
N VAL A 381 5.35 -1.93 7.85
CA VAL A 381 4.81 -0.58 8.10
C VAL A 381 5.30 0.03 9.42
N ASN A 382 5.77 -0.79 10.35
CA ASN A 382 6.33 -0.38 11.64
C ASN A 382 7.82 0.04 11.58
N ASN A 383 8.54 -0.28 10.47
CA ASN A 383 9.92 0.16 10.25
C ASN A 383 10.21 0.24 8.73
N LEU A 384 9.60 1.23 8.07
CA LEU A 384 9.75 1.43 6.62
C LEU A 384 11.20 1.66 6.21
N ARG A 385 12.00 2.32 7.04
CA ARG A 385 13.39 2.61 6.73
C ARG A 385 14.24 1.35 6.57
N LEU A 386 13.99 0.32 7.38
CA LEU A 386 14.68 -0.97 7.23
C LEU A 386 14.27 -1.67 5.93
N ALA A 387 12.98 -1.63 5.58
CA ALA A 387 12.49 -2.13 4.29
C ALA A 387 13.11 -1.38 3.11
N HIS A 388 13.19 -0.04 3.17
CA HIS A 388 13.82 0.79 2.15
C HIS A 388 15.28 0.40 1.90
N ASN A 389 16.05 0.28 2.98
CA ASN A 389 17.46 -0.11 2.86
C ASN A 389 17.58 -1.49 2.18
N THR A 390 16.79 -2.47 2.64
CA THR A 390 16.80 -3.81 2.05
C THR A 390 16.46 -3.82 0.56
N VAL A 391 15.43 -3.07 0.16
CA VAL A 391 14.98 -2.99 -1.25
C VAL A 391 16.01 -2.30 -2.11
N PHE A 392 16.43 -1.10 -1.72
CA PHE A 392 17.30 -0.29 -2.58
C PHE A 392 18.76 -0.75 -2.57
N ASP A 393 19.28 -1.31 -1.47
CA ASP A 393 20.62 -1.92 -1.47
C ASP A 393 20.67 -3.14 -2.40
N TRP A 394 19.58 -3.92 -2.47
CA TRP A 394 19.47 -5.03 -3.41
C TRP A 394 19.38 -4.54 -4.87
N LEU A 395 18.56 -3.51 -5.16
CA LEU A 395 18.44 -2.92 -6.49
C LEU A 395 19.74 -2.25 -6.95
N ASP A 396 20.41 -1.49 -6.07
CA ASP A 396 21.70 -0.86 -6.35
C ASP A 396 22.76 -1.89 -6.74
N THR A 397 22.74 -3.05 -6.06
CA THR A 397 23.63 -4.17 -6.39
C THR A 397 23.26 -4.83 -7.71
N LEU A 398 21.96 -5.04 -7.96
CA LEU A 398 21.47 -5.74 -9.14
C LEU A 398 21.69 -4.95 -10.42
N PHE A 399 21.45 -3.63 -10.38
CA PHE A 399 21.59 -2.73 -11.51
C PHE A 399 22.97 -2.06 -11.59
N GLU A 400 23.90 -2.45 -10.71
CA GLU A 400 25.21 -1.81 -10.57
C GLU A 400 25.11 -0.28 -10.41
N TRP A 401 24.01 0.17 -9.76
CA TRP A 401 23.71 1.57 -9.51
C TRP A 401 24.41 2.05 -8.23
N ASN A 402 24.71 3.34 -8.14
CA ASN A 402 25.44 3.96 -7.01
C ASN A 402 26.86 3.40 -6.71
N GLN A 403 27.34 2.38 -7.43
CA GLN A 403 28.75 1.99 -7.39
C GLN A 403 29.64 2.95 -8.21
N LYS A 404 29.02 3.77 -9.06
CA LYS A 404 29.71 4.71 -9.96
C LYS A 404 29.94 6.09 -9.35
N GLY A 405 29.85 6.22 -8.02
CA GLY A 405 30.16 7.46 -7.28
C GLY A 405 29.32 8.65 -7.76
N ILE A 406 28.56 9.24 -6.86
CA ILE A 406 28.14 10.63 -7.03
C ILE A 406 29.43 11.46 -6.91
N ASN A 407 30.06 11.78 -8.05
CA ASN A 407 31.11 12.79 -8.15
C ASN A 407 30.47 14.17 -8.32
#